data_498d577e1ec12de830fd005583ef9248
#
_entry.id   498d577e1ec12de830fd005583ef9248
#
_cell.length_a   1.000
_cell.length_b   1.000
_cell.length_c   1.000
_cell.angle_alpha   90.00
_cell.angle_beta   90.00
_cell.angle_gamma   90.00
#
_symmetry.space_group_name_H-M   'P 1'
#
loop_
_entity.id
_entity.type
_entity.pdbx_description
1 polymer ?
#
loop_
_entity_poly.entity_id
_entity_poly.type
_entity_poly.pdbx_seq_one_letter_code
_entity_poly.pdbx_strand_id
1 'polypeptide(L)'
;MDQRKLASLVTPAEFAAGEALFNASCAACHGVRAGGSEVGPPLIHDYYKPSHHGDAAFLLAAQRGVIAHHWRFGNMPPVSGVSESDIAAITSYVRWLQREMGIR
;
A
#
# COMPACT_ATOMS: atom_id res chain seq x y z
N MET A 1 -0.17 -8.34 13.01
CA MET A 1 0.44 -8.78 11.72
C MET A 1 1.77 -9.48 12.01
N ASP A 2 2.00 -10.59 11.34
CA ASP A 2 3.26 -11.35 11.50
C ASP A 2 4.35 -10.72 10.62
N GLN A 3 5.22 -9.93 11.23
CA GLN A 3 6.30 -9.22 10.53
C GLN A 3 7.34 -10.17 9.93
N ARG A 4 7.58 -11.34 10.56
CA ARG A 4 8.53 -12.32 10.03
C ARG A 4 7.99 -12.95 8.74
N LYS A 5 6.72 -13.30 8.74
CA LYS A 5 6.06 -13.84 7.54
C LYS A 5 6.12 -12.83 6.41
N LEU A 6 5.78 -11.57 6.69
CA LEU A 6 5.82 -10.49 5.70
C LEU A 6 7.23 -10.35 5.10
N ALA A 7 8.25 -10.31 5.93
CA ALA A 7 9.63 -10.16 5.49
C ALA A 7 10.13 -11.36 4.67
N SER A 8 9.58 -12.56 4.90
CA SER A 8 10.00 -13.79 4.23
C SER A 8 9.36 -14.00 2.86
N LEU A 9 8.34 -13.22 2.50
CA LEU A 9 7.66 -13.39 1.22
C LEU A 9 8.60 -13.09 0.05
N VAL A 10 8.56 -13.95 -0.97
CA VAL A 10 9.30 -13.75 -2.21
C VAL A 10 8.35 -13.17 -3.24
N THR A 11 8.63 -11.96 -3.71
CA THR A 11 7.75 -11.26 -4.65
C THR A 11 7.78 -11.94 -6.00
N PRO A 12 6.64 -12.41 -6.52
CA PRO A 12 6.57 -12.97 -7.87
C PRO A 12 6.95 -11.92 -8.92
N ALA A 13 7.49 -12.39 -10.04
CA ALA A 13 7.93 -11.51 -11.13
C ALA A 13 6.82 -10.59 -11.63
N GLU A 14 5.58 -11.06 -11.64
CA GLU A 14 4.42 -10.26 -12.08
C GLU A 14 4.16 -9.03 -11.21
N PHE A 15 4.64 -9.01 -9.96
CA PHE A 15 4.48 -7.88 -9.03
C PHE A 15 5.78 -7.09 -8.81
N ALA A 16 6.86 -7.46 -9.48
CA ALA A 16 8.16 -6.81 -9.25
C ALA A 16 8.16 -5.33 -9.61
N ALA A 17 7.48 -4.94 -10.68
CA ALA A 17 7.37 -3.54 -11.07
C ALA A 17 6.58 -2.73 -10.03
N GLY A 18 5.49 -3.29 -9.53
CA GLY A 18 4.69 -2.66 -8.46
C GLY A 18 5.47 -2.51 -7.18
N GLU A 19 6.29 -3.50 -6.82
CA GLU A 19 7.16 -3.42 -5.66
C GLU A 19 8.17 -2.29 -5.79
N ALA A 20 8.83 -2.18 -6.94
CA ALA A 20 9.81 -1.12 -7.16
C ALA A 20 9.17 0.27 -7.09
N LEU A 21 8.00 0.43 -7.68
CA LEU A 21 7.24 1.69 -7.65
C LEU A 21 6.76 2.03 -6.23
N PHE A 22 6.27 1.03 -5.50
CA PHE A 22 5.87 1.21 -4.10
C PHE A 22 7.06 1.67 -3.25
N ASN A 23 8.21 1.02 -3.39
CA ASN A 23 9.40 1.36 -2.63
C ASN A 23 9.88 2.79 -2.93
N ALA A 24 9.73 3.24 -4.17
CA ALA A 24 10.16 4.58 -4.56
C ALA A 24 9.23 5.68 -4.04
N SER A 25 7.92 5.43 -3.95
CA SER A 25 6.92 6.51 -3.77
C SER A 25 6.05 6.35 -2.52
N CYS A 26 5.98 5.19 -1.91
CA CYS A 26 5.01 4.90 -0.84
C CYS A 26 5.67 4.40 0.44
N ALA A 27 6.78 3.68 0.35
CA ALA A 27 7.39 3.00 1.48
C ALA A 27 7.91 3.96 2.56
N ALA A 28 8.31 5.18 2.20
CA ALA A 28 8.78 6.15 3.18
C ALA A 28 7.76 6.41 4.29
N CYS A 29 6.47 6.38 3.96
CA CYS A 29 5.38 6.56 4.91
C CYS A 29 4.73 5.24 5.33
N HIS A 30 4.47 4.35 4.37
CA HIS A 30 3.72 3.10 4.62
C HIS A 30 4.59 1.91 5.02
N GLY A 31 5.91 2.10 5.06
CA GLY A 31 6.84 1.07 5.48
C GLY A 31 7.21 0.07 4.40
N VAL A 32 8.25 -0.71 4.67
CA VAL A 32 8.67 -1.80 3.79
C VAL A 32 7.52 -2.80 3.68
N ARG A 33 7.20 -3.22 2.46
CA ARG A 33 6.11 -4.15 2.14
C ARG A 33 4.77 -3.71 2.69
N ALA A 34 4.55 -2.39 2.76
CA ALA A 34 3.31 -1.81 3.26
C ALA A 34 2.97 -2.20 4.70
N GLY A 35 3.98 -2.55 5.50
CA GLY A 35 3.81 -2.99 6.88
C GLY A 35 3.61 -1.89 7.89
N GLY A 36 3.59 -0.63 7.44
CA GLY A 36 3.43 0.53 8.32
C GLY A 36 4.75 1.10 8.83
N SER A 37 4.70 2.33 9.30
CA SER A 37 5.82 3.02 9.92
C SER A 37 5.33 3.94 11.02
N GLU A 38 6.22 4.74 11.60
CA GLU A 38 5.85 5.76 12.59
C GLU A 38 5.08 6.93 11.97
N VAL A 39 5.14 7.10 10.65
CA VAL A 39 4.54 8.25 9.96
C VAL A 39 3.39 7.89 9.03
N GLY A 40 3.09 6.61 8.84
CA GLY A 40 1.99 6.17 8.00
C GLY A 40 1.47 4.79 8.36
N PRO A 41 0.20 4.49 8.03
CA PRO A 41 -0.42 3.24 8.43
C PRO A 41 0.04 2.06 7.59
N PRO A 42 -0.06 0.83 8.14
CA PRO A 42 0.08 -0.36 7.34
C PRO A 42 -1.09 -0.46 6.35
N LEU A 43 -0.81 -0.88 5.12
CA LEU A 43 -1.86 -1.16 4.14
C LEU A 43 -2.29 -2.63 4.18
N ILE A 44 -1.56 -3.47 4.91
CA ILE A 44 -1.93 -4.85 5.19
C ILE A 44 -2.76 -4.85 6.47
N HIS A 45 -3.99 -4.43 6.34
CA HIS A 45 -4.92 -4.23 7.45
C HIS A 45 -6.35 -4.33 6.94
N ASP A 46 -7.27 -4.77 7.80
CA ASP A 46 -8.69 -4.92 7.43
C ASP A 46 -9.32 -3.63 6.93
N TYR A 47 -8.84 -2.46 7.36
CA TYR A 47 -9.35 -1.18 6.84
C TYR A 47 -9.15 -1.06 5.32
N TYR A 48 -8.12 -1.70 4.76
CA TYR A 48 -7.75 -1.56 3.36
C TYR A 48 -8.04 -2.78 2.50
N LYS A 49 -8.77 -3.76 3.03
CA LYS A 49 -9.18 -4.93 2.25
C LYS A 49 -10.09 -4.51 1.09
N PRO A 50 -10.16 -5.31 0.01
CA PRO A 50 -10.90 -4.91 -1.20
C PRO A 50 -12.38 -4.56 -0.96
N SER A 51 -13.05 -5.24 -0.03
CA SER A 51 -14.46 -4.97 0.28
C SER A 51 -14.69 -3.69 1.07
N HIS A 52 -13.63 -3.11 1.67
CA HIS A 52 -13.72 -1.89 2.48
C HIS A 52 -13.12 -0.69 1.74
N HIS A 53 -11.94 -0.86 1.13
CA HIS A 53 -11.30 0.13 0.27
C HIS A 53 -10.97 -0.56 -1.05
N GLY A 54 -11.79 -0.35 -2.07
CA GLY A 54 -11.54 -0.92 -3.40
C GLY A 54 -10.31 -0.30 -4.07
N ASP A 55 -9.90 -0.88 -5.19
CA ASP A 55 -8.70 -0.43 -5.92
C ASP A 55 -8.79 1.04 -6.34
N ALA A 56 -9.98 1.53 -6.67
CA ALA A 56 -10.20 2.94 -7.00
C ALA A 56 -9.87 3.88 -5.84
N ALA A 57 -10.01 3.42 -4.59
CA ALA A 57 -9.65 4.22 -3.42
C ALA A 57 -8.14 4.46 -3.33
N PHE A 58 -7.32 3.49 -3.75
CA PHE A 58 -5.87 3.64 -3.82
C PHE A 58 -5.48 4.68 -4.87
N LEU A 59 -6.13 4.65 -6.02
CA LEU A 59 -5.90 5.63 -7.08
C LEU A 59 -6.24 7.04 -6.61
N LEU A 60 -7.42 7.22 -6.00
CA LEU A 60 -7.85 8.51 -5.49
C LEU A 60 -6.94 9.02 -4.37
N ALA A 61 -6.51 8.13 -3.46
CA ALA A 61 -5.60 8.50 -2.39
C ALA A 61 -4.27 9.04 -2.92
N ALA A 62 -3.70 8.38 -3.92
CA ALA A 62 -2.45 8.82 -4.52
C ALA A 62 -2.60 10.13 -5.28
N GLN A 63 -3.73 10.32 -5.99
CA GLN A 63 -3.97 11.51 -6.81
C GLN A 63 -4.37 12.73 -5.98
N ARG A 64 -5.15 12.56 -4.93
CA ARG A 64 -5.79 13.65 -4.19
C ARG A 64 -5.35 13.75 -2.74
N GLY A 65 -4.63 12.76 -2.23
CA GLY A 65 -4.35 12.64 -0.82
C GLY A 65 -5.56 12.14 -0.04
N VAL A 66 -5.42 12.05 1.26
CA VAL A 66 -6.44 11.55 2.18
C VAL A 66 -6.50 12.43 3.41
N ILE A 67 -7.72 12.79 3.83
CA ILE A 67 -7.95 13.41 5.13
C ILE A 67 -7.98 12.28 6.19
N ALA A 68 -7.20 12.44 7.25
CA ALA A 68 -7.09 11.42 8.29
C ALA A 68 -8.45 11.12 8.93
N HIS A 69 -8.80 9.84 9.04
CA HIS A 69 -10.06 9.41 9.66
C HIS A 69 -9.96 8.13 10.49
N HIS A 70 -8.96 7.26 10.25
CA HIS A 70 -8.76 6.03 11.03
C HIS A 70 -7.53 6.08 11.92
N TRP A 71 -6.54 6.89 11.59
CA TRP A 71 -5.22 6.87 12.20
C TRP A 71 -4.79 8.25 12.66
N ARG A 72 -3.77 8.30 13.54
CA ARG A 72 -3.21 9.55 14.08
C ARG A 72 -2.05 10.12 13.27
N PHE A 73 -1.78 9.56 12.09
CA PHE A 73 -0.60 9.96 11.31
C PHE A 73 -0.77 11.30 10.59
N GLY A 74 -1.95 11.89 10.66
CA GLY A 74 -2.27 13.09 9.91
C GLY A 74 -2.76 12.77 8.49
N ASN A 75 -2.94 13.82 7.69
CA ASN A 75 -3.44 13.69 6.34
C ASN A 75 -2.34 13.15 5.42
N MET A 76 -2.71 12.31 4.47
CA MET A 76 -1.81 11.86 3.41
C MET A 76 -1.81 12.92 2.30
N PRO A 77 -0.63 13.46 1.91
CA PRO A 77 -0.57 14.36 0.76
C PRO A 77 -0.71 13.57 -0.55
N PRO A 78 -1.11 14.23 -1.65
CA PRO A 78 -1.05 13.62 -2.96
C PRO A 78 0.37 13.18 -3.31
N VAL A 79 0.50 12.09 -4.07
CA VAL A 79 1.79 11.57 -4.52
C VAL A 79 2.06 12.09 -5.94
N SER A 80 3.14 12.85 -6.10
CA SER A 80 3.54 13.35 -7.41
C SER A 80 4.43 12.36 -8.15
N GLY A 81 4.45 12.45 -9.48
CA GLY A 81 5.38 11.68 -10.30
C GLY A 81 4.98 10.22 -10.54
N VAL A 82 3.77 9.82 -10.17
CA VAL A 82 3.23 8.48 -10.44
C VAL A 82 2.05 8.59 -11.39
N SER A 83 2.08 7.77 -12.45
CA SER A 83 0.97 7.69 -13.40
C SER A 83 -0.14 6.79 -12.87
N GLU A 84 -1.29 6.83 -13.52
CA GLU A 84 -2.40 5.94 -13.19
C GLU A 84 -2.00 4.47 -13.36
N SER A 85 -1.22 4.14 -14.41
CA SER A 85 -0.73 2.78 -14.61
C SER A 85 0.28 2.36 -13.54
N ASP A 86 1.10 3.30 -13.05
CA ASP A 86 2.01 3.04 -11.93
C ASP A 86 1.23 2.71 -10.67
N ILE A 87 0.17 3.45 -10.39
CA ILE A 87 -0.68 3.21 -9.22
C ILE A 87 -1.39 1.85 -9.33
N ALA A 88 -1.81 1.47 -10.54
CA ALA A 88 -2.41 0.15 -10.76
C ALA A 88 -1.42 -0.98 -10.44
N ALA A 89 -0.16 -0.84 -10.84
CA ALA A 89 0.88 -1.81 -10.54
C ALA A 89 1.19 -1.86 -9.02
N ILE A 90 1.25 -0.71 -8.37
CA ILE A 90 1.43 -0.61 -6.91
C ILE A 90 0.27 -1.30 -6.20
N THR A 91 -0.95 -1.03 -6.62
CA THR A 91 -2.16 -1.61 -6.03
C THR A 91 -2.15 -3.13 -6.14
N SER A 92 -1.79 -3.67 -7.31
CA SER A 92 -1.68 -5.13 -7.52
C SER A 92 -0.66 -5.75 -6.57
N TYR A 93 0.48 -5.10 -6.37
CA TYR A 93 1.50 -5.54 -5.43
C TYR A 93 0.96 -5.54 -3.99
N VAL A 94 0.32 -4.47 -3.55
CA VAL A 94 -0.27 -4.38 -2.21
C VAL A 94 -1.35 -5.45 -2.02
N ARG A 95 -2.20 -5.68 -3.02
CA ARG A 95 -3.22 -6.73 -2.95
C ARG A 95 -2.60 -8.12 -2.82
N TRP A 96 -1.50 -8.39 -3.53
CA TRP A 96 -0.77 -9.63 -3.35
C TRP A 96 -0.27 -9.78 -1.91
N LEU A 97 0.35 -8.74 -1.34
CA LEU A 97 0.80 -8.77 0.06
C LEU A 97 -0.38 -9.04 1.01
N GLN A 98 -1.51 -8.37 0.80
CA GLN A 98 -2.70 -8.59 1.62
C GLN A 98 -3.15 -10.05 1.57
N ARG A 99 -3.25 -10.63 0.38
CA ARG A 99 -3.68 -12.04 0.22
C ARG A 99 -2.72 -12.99 0.93
N GLU A 100 -1.42 -12.79 0.79
CA GLU A 100 -0.41 -13.63 1.43
C GLU A 100 -0.44 -13.51 2.97
N MET A 101 -0.89 -12.37 3.47
CA MET A 101 -1.02 -12.15 4.91
C MET A 101 -2.44 -12.41 5.44
N GLY A 102 -3.33 -12.96 4.61
CA GLY A 102 -4.68 -13.36 5.03
C GLY A 102 -5.70 -12.23 5.08
N ILE A 103 -5.42 -11.08 4.49
CA ILE A 103 -6.35 -9.94 4.40
C ILE A 103 -7.10 -10.05 3.07
N ARG A 104 -8.41 -10.27 3.14
CA ARG A 104 -9.24 -10.50 1.95
C ARG A 104 -10.53 -9.68 1.96
#